data_52910628eaac58db500bdbb177584d77
#
_entry.id   52910628eaac58db500bdbb177584d77
#
_cell.length_a   1.000
_cell.length_b   1.000
_cell.length_c   1.000
_cell.angle_alpha   90.00
_cell.angle_beta   90.00
_cell.angle_gamma   90.00
#
_symmetry.space_group_name_H-M   'P 1'
#
loop_
_entity.id
_entity.type
_entity.pdbx_description
1 polymer ?
#
loop_
_entity_poly.entity_id
_entity_poly.type
_entity_poly.pdbx_seq_one_letter_code
_entity_poly.pdbx_strand_id
1 'polypeptide(L)'
;MKKNFILINPISTLIHGFWHIIRFRGTEMRLLLLSLLISLALASCTLKLEDFRAYDEKPLYSTDFSQDEGKFRNHPGGTDGITEIADGALHVKGGPHELGSHMELKEPFGDNTITSFRVKTIKSDPEAFINFFMGRRGRLAIILRDTNIHIFADGPEAKFNKFMENKGITGGEWHDITVAIVNLEVMLFVDQILVSSFEVPEGLPPQGHLNFEGHSEFWIDDLKIRSVSRFERLE
;
A
#
# COMPACT_ATOMS: atom_id res chain seq x y z
N MET A 1 12.35 -20.86 28.45
CA MET A 1 12.16 -22.11 27.69
C MET A 1 11.73 -21.71 26.28
N LYS A 2 12.64 -21.78 25.29
CA LYS A 2 12.34 -21.45 23.88
C LYS A 2 11.67 -22.69 23.24
N LYS A 3 10.41 -22.56 22.86
CA LYS A 3 9.72 -23.59 22.05
C LYS A 3 10.08 -23.31 20.57
N ASN A 4 10.91 -24.16 20.01
CA ASN A 4 11.13 -24.17 18.57
C ASN A 4 9.91 -24.83 17.90
N PHE A 5 9.10 -24.01 17.23
CA PHE A 5 8.07 -24.51 16.32
C PHE A 5 8.75 -24.88 14.99
N ILE A 6 8.81 -26.19 14.71
CA ILE A 6 9.19 -26.69 13.39
C ILE A 6 7.95 -26.55 12.51
N LEU A 7 7.94 -25.54 11.64
CA LEU A 7 6.97 -25.40 10.56
C LEU A 7 7.17 -26.55 9.57
N ILE A 8 6.34 -27.58 9.67
CA ILE A 8 6.25 -28.63 8.64
C ILE A 8 5.52 -28.01 7.45
N ASN A 9 6.28 -27.63 6.44
CA ASN A 9 5.78 -27.04 5.22
C ASN A 9 4.93 -28.08 4.44
N PRO A 10 3.61 -27.88 4.24
CA PRO A 10 2.75 -28.85 3.56
C PRO A 10 3.16 -29.15 2.12
N ILE A 11 4.04 -28.34 1.53
CA ILE A 11 4.60 -28.50 0.20
C ILE A 11 5.49 -29.76 0.11
N SER A 12 6.15 -30.17 1.19
CA SER A 12 7.05 -31.35 1.18
C SER A 12 6.29 -32.67 0.98
N THR A 13 5.05 -32.75 1.44
CA THR A 13 4.23 -33.97 1.33
C THR A 13 3.64 -34.13 -0.07
N LEU A 14 3.32 -33.03 -0.75
CA LEU A 14 2.83 -33.03 -2.14
C LEU A 14 3.94 -33.44 -3.13
N ILE A 15 5.18 -33.02 -2.91
CA ILE A 15 6.32 -33.32 -3.78
C ILE A 15 6.66 -34.82 -3.75
N HIS A 16 6.54 -35.48 -2.59
CA HIS A 16 6.84 -36.92 -2.49
C HIS A 16 5.80 -37.81 -3.18
N GLY A 17 4.52 -37.44 -3.17
CA GLY A 17 3.46 -38.17 -3.87
C GLY A 17 3.57 -38.11 -5.40
N PHE A 18 4.11 -37.01 -5.93
CA PHE A 18 4.20 -36.77 -7.38
C PHE A 18 5.36 -37.48 -8.07
N TRP A 19 6.45 -37.83 -7.34
CA TRP A 19 7.59 -38.54 -7.92
C TRP A 19 7.24 -39.95 -8.45
N HIS A 20 6.20 -40.58 -7.94
CA HIS A 20 5.74 -41.90 -8.43
C HIS A 20 4.94 -41.82 -9.74
N ILE A 21 4.36 -40.68 -10.10
CA ILE A 21 3.55 -40.52 -11.32
C ILE A 21 4.40 -40.13 -12.54
N ILE A 22 5.60 -39.54 -12.32
CA ILE A 22 6.46 -39.00 -13.40
C ILE A 22 7.31 -40.07 -14.10
N ARG A 23 7.11 -41.35 -13.81
CA ARG A 23 7.89 -42.43 -14.43
C ARG A 23 7.53 -42.76 -15.89
N PHE A 24 6.55 -42.08 -16.49
CA PHE A 24 6.13 -42.39 -17.85
C PHE A 24 6.16 -41.18 -18.79
N ARG A 25 6.97 -41.34 -19.89
CA ARG A 25 7.01 -40.63 -21.17
C ARG A 25 7.62 -39.23 -21.24
N GLY A 26 8.74 -39.16 -21.99
CA GLY A 26 9.26 -38.01 -22.73
C GLY A 26 9.77 -36.83 -21.86
N THR A 27 10.99 -36.40 -22.12
CA THR A 27 11.66 -35.25 -21.45
C THR A 27 10.84 -33.94 -21.59
N GLU A 28 10.15 -33.74 -22.71
CA GLU A 28 9.37 -32.52 -22.96
C GLU A 28 8.10 -32.43 -22.09
N MET A 29 7.43 -33.54 -21.85
CA MET A 29 6.24 -33.56 -20.99
C MET A 29 6.60 -33.37 -19.52
N ARG A 30 7.82 -33.76 -19.12
CA ARG A 30 8.34 -33.52 -17.77
C ARG A 30 8.64 -32.03 -17.54
N LEU A 31 9.20 -31.35 -18.54
CA LEU A 31 9.48 -29.91 -18.50
C LEU A 31 8.19 -29.10 -18.45
N LEU A 32 7.17 -29.48 -19.24
CA LEU A 32 5.85 -28.85 -19.21
C LEU A 32 5.12 -29.04 -17.87
N LEU A 33 5.14 -30.22 -17.29
CA LEU A 33 4.57 -30.48 -15.96
C LEU A 33 5.34 -29.77 -14.86
N LEU A 34 6.68 -29.70 -14.94
CA LEU A 34 7.48 -28.97 -13.99
C LEU A 34 7.23 -27.45 -14.07
N SER A 35 7.12 -26.89 -15.28
CA SER A 35 6.79 -25.48 -15.48
C SER A 35 5.37 -25.15 -15.00
N LEU A 36 4.40 -26.03 -15.20
CA LEU A 36 3.04 -25.88 -14.70
C LEU A 36 2.98 -25.94 -13.17
N LEU A 37 3.72 -26.87 -12.56
CA LEU A 37 3.83 -26.98 -11.10
C LEU A 37 4.54 -25.78 -10.47
N ILE A 38 5.60 -25.27 -11.10
CA ILE A 38 6.29 -24.06 -10.67
C ILE A 38 5.34 -22.85 -10.81
N SER A 39 4.59 -22.74 -11.89
CA SER A 39 3.61 -21.68 -12.10
C SER A 39 2.47 -21.73 -11.09
N LEU A 40 1.96 -22.92 -10.79
CA LEU A 40 0.94 -23.13 -9.75
C LEU A 40 1.48 -22.85 -8.34
N ALA A 41 2.73 -23.23 -8.05
CA ALA A 41 3.37 -22.95 -6.75
C ALA A 41 3.65 -21.43 -6.59
N LEU A 42 4.02 -20.74 -7.66
CA LEU A 42 4.22 -19.29 -7.65
C LEU A 42 2.89 -18.53 -7.53
N ALA A 43 1.82 -19.02 -8.16
CA ALA A 43 0.49 -18.42 -8.02
C ALA A 43 -0.11 -18.58 -6.62
N SER A 44 0.31 -19.59 -5.85
CA SER A 44 -0.20 -19.85 -4.50
C SER A 44 0.47 -19.03 -3.37
N CYS A 45 1.47 -18.19 -3.69
CA CYS A 45 2.21 -17.43 -2.68
C CYS A 45 1.82 -15.93 -2.62
N THR A 46 0.82 -15.51 -3.37
CA THR A 46 0.37 -14.10 -3.35
C THR A 46 -0.59 -13.91 -2.19
N LEU A 47 -0.16 -13.16 -1.17
CA LEU A 47 -1.03 -12.79 -0.05
C LEU A 47 -2.00 -11.69 -0.49
N LYS A 48 -3.27 -11.87 -0.11
CA LYS A 48 -4.34 -10.91 -0.37
C LYS A 48 -4.86 -10.28 0.90
N LEU A 49 -5.56 -9.17 0.78
CA LEU A 49 -6.18 -8.49 1.92
C LEU A 49 -7.19 -9.41 2.66
N GLU A 50 -7.89 -10.27 1.92
CA GLU A 50 -8.82 -11.26 2.48
C GLU A 50 -8.15 -12.33 3.36
N ASP A 51 -6.83 -12.52 3.23
CA ASP A 51 -6.03 -13.41 4.08
C ASP A 51 -5.72 -12.80 5.46
N PHE A 52 -6.16 -11.55 5.70
CA PHE A 52 -5.92 -10.82 6.93
C PHE A 52 -7.23 -10.46 7.61
N ARG A 53 -7.19 -10.33 8.92
CA ARG A 53 -8.31 -9.93 9.75
C ARG A 53 -7.96 -8.76 10.64
N ALA A 54 -8.82 -7.74 10.58
CA ALA A 54 -8.81 -6.64 11.52
C ALA A 54 -9.72 -6.93 12.71
N TYR A 55 -9.31 -6.52 13.91
CA TYR A 55 -10.05 -6.71 15.16
C TYR A 55 -10.37 -5.36 15.79
N ASP A 56 -11.53 -5.28 16.45
CA ASP A 56 -12.00 -4.08 17.16
C ASP A 56 -11.98 -2.80 16.30
N GLU A 57 -12.38 -2.94 15.02
CA GLU A 57 -12.40 -1.82 14.09
C GLU A 57 -13.35 -0.72 14.57
N LYS A 58 -12.82 0.52 14.56
CA LYS A 58 -13.61 1.73 14.81
C LYS A 58 -13.34 2.75 13.72
N PRO A 59 -14.38 3.31 13.08
CA PRO A 59 -14.18 4.36 12.09
C PRO A 59 -13.60 5.61 12.79
N LEU A 60 -12.52 6.14 12.23
CA LEU A 60 -11.94 7.43 12.61
C LEU A 60 -12.38 8.52 11.64
N TYR A 61 -12.36 8.21 10.35
CA TYR A 61 -12.75 9.11 9.28
C TYR A 61 -13.23 8.33 8.06
N SER A 62 -14.21 8.89 7.33
CA SER A 62 -14.69 8.33 6.06
C SER A 62 -15.27 9.44 5.21
N THR A 63 -14.93 9.46 3.91
CA THR A 63 -15.53 10.34 2.92
C THR A 63 -15.53 9.68 1.54
N ASP A 64 -16.57 9.94 0.76
CA ASP A 64 -16.67 9.63 -0.66
C ASP A 64 -16.47 10.89 -1.52
N PHE A 65 -16.02 11.97 -0.90
CA PHE A 65 -15.80 13.27 -1.54
C PHE A 65 -17.02 13.83 -2.32
N SER A 66 -18.23 13.35 -2.05
CA SER A 66 -19.44 13.91 -2.65
C SER A 66 -19.70 15.35 -2.19
N GLN A 67 -19.12 15.74 -1.05
CA GLN A 67 -19.19 17.07 -0.47
C GLN A 67 -17.85 17.47 0.16
N ASP A 68 -17.53 18.76 0.12
CA ASP A 68 -16.41 19.29 0.90
C ASP A 68 -16.81 19.42 2.37
N GLU A 69 -16.37 18.49 3.19
CA GLU A 69 -16.60 18.50 4.64
C GLU A 69 -15.68 19.47 5.39
N GLY A 70 -14.80 20.19 4.69
CA GLY A 70 -13.80 21.09 5.28
C GLY A 70 -12.78 20.38 6.18
N LYS A 71 -12.60 19.05 6.02
CA LYS A 71 -11.69 18.23 6.81
C LYS A 71 -10.26 18.27 6.30
N PHE A 72 -10.09 18.64 5.05
CA PHE A 72 -8.79 18.85 4.45
C PHE A 72 -8.37 20.30 4.49
N ARG A 73 -7.10 20.56 4.44
CA ARG A 73 -6.52 21.89 4.28
C ARG A 73 -5.37 21.85 3.28
N ASN A 74 -5.20 22.92 2.55
CA ASN A 74 -3.98 23.13 1.77
C ASN A 74 -2.82 23.36 2.74
N HIS A 75 -1.75 22.59 2.55
CA HIS A 75 -0.54 22.78 3.33
C HIS A 75 0.21 24.03 2.81
N PRO A 76 0.73 24.90 3.71
CA PRO A 76 1.29 26.19 3.31
C PRO A 76 2.55 26.13 2.43
N GLY A 77 3.05 24.98 2.07
CA GLY A 77 4.20 24.80 1.16
C GLY A 77 3.84 24.58 -0.32
N GLY A 78 2.56 24.39 -0.66
CA GLY A 78 2.12 24.09 -2.02
C GLY A 78 1.38 25.29 -2.63
N THR A 79 2.03 26.08 -3.48
CA THR A 79 1.45 27.37 -3.92
C THR A 79 0.88 27.36 -5.34
N ASP A 80 1.23 26.39 -6.19
CA ASP A 80 0.92 26.48 -7.63
C ASP A 80 0.09 25.30 -8.18
N GLY A 81 -0.29 24.36 -7.33
CA GLY A 81 -1.11 23.21 -7.70
C GLY A 81 -2.59 23.41 -7.43
N ILE A 82 -3.40 22.56 -8.01
CA ILE A 82 -4.83 22.47 -7.77
C ILE A 82 -5.08 21.35 -6.78
N THR A 83 -5.84 21.66 -5.73
CA THR A 83 -6.43 20.67 -4.82
C THR A 83 -7.85 21.07 -4.57
N GLU A 84 -8.76 20.31 -5.10
CA GLU A 84 -10.20 20.60 -5.03
C GLU A 84 -10.98 19.28 -4.96
N ILE A 85 -12.22 19.38 -4.49
CA ILE A 85 -13.18 18.29 -4.65
C ILE A 85 -13.92 18.55 -5.95
N ALA A 86 -13.75 17.66 -6.91
CA ALA A 86 -14.37 17.73 -8.22
C ALA A 86 -14.88 16.35 -8.64
N ASP A 87 -16.07 16.30 -9.22
CA ASP A 87 -16.70 15.08 -9.74
C ASP A 87 -16.79 13.93 -8.71
N GLY A 88 -16.97 14.26 -7.43
CA GLY A 88 -17.08 13.28 -6.35
C GLY A 88 -15.73 12.64 -5.97
N ALA A 89 -14.62 13.31 -6.23
CA ALA A 89 -13.28 12.85 -5.85
C ALA A 89 -12.42 14.04 -5.41
N LEU A 90 -11.41 13.77 -4.59
CA LEU A 90 -10.35 14.73 -4.31
C LEU A 90 -9.40 14.76 -5.50
N HIS A 91 -9.35 15.85 -6.22
CA HIS A 91 -8.46 16.11 -7.34
C HIS A 91 -7.19 16.81 -6.85
N VAL A 92 -6.03 16.22 -7.10
CA VAL A 92 -4.72 16.74 -6.73
C VAL A 92 -3.88 16.87 -8.00
N LYS A 93 -3.39 18.07 -8.27
CA LYS A 93 -2.58 18.35 -9.44
C LYS A 93 -1.39 19.22 -9.08
N GLY A 94 -0.20 18.78 -9.46
CA GLY A 94 1.04 19.53 -9.30
C GLY A 94 1.07 20.81 -10.12
N GLY A 95 1.73 21.82 -9.59
CA GLY A 95 2.01 23.07 -10.29
C GLY A 95 3.29 22.99 -11.14
N PRO A 96 3.53 24.00 -12.00
CA PRO A 96 4.69 24.02 -12.91
C PRO A 96 6.07 24.19 -12.23
N HIS A 97 6.11 24.43 -10.93
CA HIS A 97 7.31 24.74 -10.19
C HIS A 97 7.56 23.72 -9.07
N GLU A 98 7.84 22.48 -9.35
CA GLU A 98 8.34 21.43 -8.43
C GLU A 98 7.82 21.43 -6.95
N LEU A 99 7.18 22.51 -6.52
CA LEU A 99 6.47 22.64 -5.25
C LEU A 99 5.06 22.09 -5.46
N GLY A 100 4.90 20.79 -5.20
CA GLY A 100 3.63 20.12 -5.35
C GLY A 100 2.50 20.77 -4.57
N SER A 101 1.28 20.64 -5.04
CA SER A 101 0.11 20.95 -4.22
C SER A 101 0.01 19.92 -3.09
N HIS A 102 -0.34 20.39 -1.90
CA HIS A 102 -0.45 19.52 -0.72
C HIS A 102 -1.84 19.62 -0.13
N MET A 103 -2.53 18.50 -0.04
CA MET A 103 -3.80 18.41 0.68
C MET A 103 -3.62 17.53 1.92
N GLU A 104 -3.79 18.11 3.07
CA GLU A 104 -3.57 17.47 4.36
C GLU A 104 -4.88 17.27 5.12
N LEU A 105 -5.15 16.07 5.60
CA LEU A 105 -6.23 15.81 6.55
C LEU A 105 -5.91 16.51 7.88
N LYS A 106 -6.83 17.36 8.38
CA LYS A 106 -6.61 18.17 9.58
C LYS A 106 -6.42 17.36 10.84
N GLU A 107 -7.10 16.23 10.94
CA GLU A 107 -7.03 15.34 12.09
C GLU A 107 -5.79 14.43 11.97
N PRO A 108 -4.90 14.42 12.96
CA PRO A 108 -3.78 13.48 12.98
C PRO A 108 -4.28 12.07 13.32
N PHE A 109 -3.57 11.07 12.83
CA PHE A 109 -3.75 9.68 13.23
C PHE A 109 -2.39 9.03 13.46
N GLY A 110 -2.37 7.88 14.11
CA GLY A 110 -1.14 7.22 14.52
C GLY A 110 -1.09 5.75 14.13
N ASP A 111 -0.29 5.00 14.91
CA ASP A 111 -0.23 3.54 14.83
C ASP A 111 -1.59 2.89 15.09
N ASN A 112 -1.70 1.62 14.73
CA ASN A 112 -2.92 0.83 14.82
C ASN A 112 -4.08 1.38 13.99
N THR A 113 -3.77 1.79 12.76
CA THR A 113 -4.74 2.28 11.79
C THR A 113 -4.67 1.53 10.48
N ILE A 114 -5.83 1.42 9.82
CA ILE A 114 -5.96 0.97 8.44
C ILE A 114 -6.55 2.12 7.64
N THR A 115 -5.80 2.58 6.66
CA THR A 115 -6.24 3.61 5.69
C THR A 115 -6.51 2.92 4.36
N SER A 116 -7.71 3.08 3.82
CA SER A 116 -8.08 2.57 2.50
C SER A 116 -8.69 3.68 1.65
N PHE A 117 -8.37 3.70 0.38
CA PHE A 117 -8.88 4.66 -0.59
C PHE A 117 -8.71 4.12 -2.00
N ARG A 118 -9.39 4.74 -2.94
CA ARG A 118 -9.15 4.51 -4.37
C ARG A 118 -8.29 5.64 -4.92
N VAL A 119 -7.39 5.31 -5.83
CA VAL A 119 -6.55 6.28 -6.53
C VAL A 119 -6.63 6.07 -8.03
N LYS A 120 -6.66 7.17 -8.78
CA LYS A 120 -6.56 7.18 -10.24
C LYS A 120 -5.56 8.24 -10.65
N THR A 121 -4.55 7.88 -11.42
CA THR A 121 -3.55 8.79 -11.98
C THR A 121 -3.84 9.10 -13.44
N ILE A 122 -3.21 10.12 -14.00
CA ILE A 122 -3.27 10.34 -15.45
C ILE A 122 -2.47 9.24 -16.19
N LYS A 123 -2.90 8.91 -17.39
CA LYS A 123 -2.29 7.85 -18.20
C LYS A 123 -0.88 8.17 -18.68
N SER A 124 -0.61 9.43 -18.96
CA SER A 124 0.67 9.87 -19.54
C SER A 124 1.82 9.99 -18.54
N ASP A 125 1.49 10.14 -17.25
CA ASP A 125 2.45 10.29 -16.16
C ASP A 125 1.81 9.74 -14.86
N PRO A 126 1.72 8.42 -14.73
CA PRO A 126 1.07 7.80 -13.58
C PRO A 126 1.92 7.97 -12.31
N GLU A 127 1.59 8.96 -11.51
CA GLU A 127 2.20 9.16 -10.19
C GLU A 127 1.17 9.66 -9.19
N ALA A 128 1.12 9.03 -8.01
CA ALA A 128 0.41 9.53 -6.85
C ALA A 128 1.32 9.47 -5.63
N PHE A 129 1.42 10.58 -4.90
CA PHE A 129 2.31 10.73 -3.78
C PHE A 129 1.49 10.86 -2.49
N ILE A 130 1.61 9.89 -1.59
CA ILE A 130 0.86 9.79 -0.35
C ILE A 130 1.83 9.81 0.82
N ASN A 131 1.63 10.73 1.76
CA ASN A 131 2.44 10.85 2.97
C ASN A 131 1.62 10.44 4.20
N PHE A 132 2.22 9.60 5.01
CA PHE A 132 1.75 9.22 6.34
C PHE A 132 2.65 9.83 7.40
N PHE A 133 2.11 10.07 8.58
CA PHE A 133 2.83 10.68 9.70
C PHE A 133 3.46 12.04 9.36
N MET A 134 2.89 12.77 8.39
CA MET A 134 3.44 14.05 8.01
C MET A 134 3.44 15.02 9.19
N GLY A 135 4.62 15.55 9.52
CA GLY A 135 4.81 16.45 10.64
C GLY A 135 6.23 16.99 10.71
N ARG A 136 6.52 17.76 11.77
CA ARG A 136 7.85 18.42 11.94
C ARG A 136 9.03 17.45 12.07
N ARG A 137 8.77 16.20 12.43
CA ARG A 137 9.81 15.18 12.67
C ARG A 137 10.01 14.22 11.50
N GLY A 138 9.26 14.38 10.43
CA GLY A 138 9.42 13.55 9.24
C GLY A 138 8.10 13.05 8.69
N ARG A 139 8.21 12.16 7.71
CA ARG A 139 7.10 11.52 7.01
C ARG A 139 7.47 10.13 6.53
N LEU A 140 6.48 9.27 6.36
CA LEU A 140 6.55 8.06 5.57
C LEU A 140 5.84 8.34 4.24
N ALA A 141 6.56 8.32 3.15
CA ALA A 141 6.04 8.57 1.82
C ALA A 141 5.88 7.28 1.02
N ILE A 142 4.76 7.14 0.33
CA ILE A 142 4.46 6.07 -0.63
C ILE A 142 4.17 6.75 -1.96
N ILE A 143 4.99 6.46 -2.96
CA ILE A 143 4.81 6.96 -4.33
C ILE A 143 4.39 5.77 -5.19
N LEU A 144 3.20 5.87 -5.75
CA LEU A 144 2.63 4.88 -6.67
C LEU A 144 2.90 5.36 -8.09
N ARG A 145 3.55 4.53 -8.91
CA ARG A 145 3.85 4.80 -10.33
C ARG A 145 3.42 3.64 -11.21
N ASP A 146 3.49 3.81 -12.53
CA ASP A 146 3.13 2.79 -13.52
C ASP A 146 3.91 1.47 -13.33
N THR A 147 5.21 1.57 -13.20
CA THR A 147 6.10 0.39 -13.18
C THR A 147 6.64 0.05 -11.82
N ASN A 148 6.52 0.93 -10.84
CA ASN A 148 7.11 0.73 -9.52
C ASN A 148 6.35 1.45 -8.42
N ILE A 149 6.59 0.99 -7.19
CA ILE A 149 6.20 1.68 -5.97
C ILE A 149 7.50 2.04 -5.23
N HIS A 150 7.60 3.29 -4.83
CA HIS A 150 8.72 3.78 -4.05
C HIS A 150 8.24 4.18 -2.66
N ILE A 151 8.82 3.61 -1.62
CA ILE A 151 8.51 3.93 -0.23
C ILE A 151 9.77 4.46 0.42
N PHE A 152 9.67 5.63 1.05
CA PHE A 152 10.78 6.18 1.81
C PHE A 152 10.30 6.89 3.08
N ALA A 153 11.17 6.95 4.07
CA ALA A 153 11.00 7.81 5.23
C ALA A 153 12.02 8.95 5.16
N ASP A 154 11.53 10.14 5.42
CA ASP A 154 12.31 11.38 5.43
C ASP A 154 12.10 12.06 6.78
N GLY A 155 13.20 12.37 7.46
CA GLY A 155 13.22 13.01 8.78
C GLY A 155 14.64 13.06 9.34
N PRO A 156 14.87 13.81 10.43
CA PRO A 156 16.21 13.98 11.02
C PRO A 156 16.91 12.66 11.37
N GLU A 157 16.13 11.67 11.80
CA GLU A 157 16.64 10.37 12.25
C GLU A 157 16.09 9.21 11.39
N ALA A 158 14.97 9.43 10.67
CA ALA A 158 14.35 8.42 9.84
C ALA A 158 15.07 8.30 8.49
N LYS A 159 15.66 7.14 8.23
CA LYS A 159 16.26 6.81 6.93
C LYS A 159 15.77 5.45 6.47
N PHE A 160 14.86 5.47 5.52
CA PHE A 160 14.34 4.26 4.92
C PHE A 160 14.10 4.52 3.43
N ASN A 161 14.43 3.55 2.59
CA ASN A 161 14.24 3.66 1.15
C ASN A 161 14.04 2.27 0.55
N LYS A 162 12.89 2.04 -0.09
CA LYS A 162 12.53 0.76 -0.70
C LYS A 162 11.87 0.99 -2.04
N PHE A 163 12.45 0.39 -3.08
CA PHE A 163 11.88 0.32 -4.41
C PHE A 163 11.30 -1.07 -4.68
N MET A 164 10.10 -1.12 -5.27
CA MET A 164 9.45 -2.35 -5.70
C MET A 164 9.18 -2.24 -7.20
N GLU A 165 10.05 -2.84 -7.99
CA GLU A 165 9.89 -2.91 -9.45
C GLU A 165 8.73 -3.86 -9.82
N ASN A 166 8.06 -3.58 -10.93
CA ASN A 166 6.95 -4.36 -11.47
C ASN A 166 5.75 -4.51 -10.52
N LYS A 167 5.53 -3.50 -9.66
CA LYS A 167 4.43 -3.43 -8.69
C LYS A 167 3.66 -2.12 -8.77
N GLY A 168 3.73 -1.42 -9.89
CA GLY A 168 3.08 -0.15 -10.10
C GLY A 168 1.56 -0.24 -10.31
N ILE A 169 0.96 0.89 -10.60
CA ILE A 169 -0.47 1.06 -10.90
C ILE A 169 -0.65 1.49 -12.35
N THR A 170 -1.70 1.01 -13.01
CA THR A 170 -2.00 1.39 -14.40
C THR A 170 -2.58 2.81 -14.46
N GLY A 171 -1.93 3.70 -15.20
CA GLY A 171 -2.41 5.06 -15.39
C GLY A 171 -3.76 5.13 -16.10
N GLY A 172 -4.65 5.97 -15.61
CA GLY A 172 -6.01 6.16 -16.13
C GLY A 172 -7.05 5.20 -15.56
N GLU A 173 -6.67 4.24 -14.73
CA GLU A 173 -7.56 3.29 -14.06
C GLU A 173 -7.65 3.58 -12.57
N TRP A 174 -8.75 3.17 -11.93
CA TRP A 174 -8.91 3.23 -10.48
C TRP A 174 -8.27 2.00 -9.84
N HIS A 175 -7.46 2.23 -8.81
CA HIS A 175 -6.82 1.19 -8.01
C HIS A 175 -7.21 1.31 -6.55
N ASP A 176 -7.48 0.18 -5.90
CA ASP A 176 -7.74 0.11 -4.48
C ASP A 176 -6.42 0.06 -3.70
N ILE A 177 -6.21 1.02 -2.83
CA ILE A 177 -5.03 1.09 -1.97
C ILE A 177 -5.46 0.87 -0.52
N THR A 178 -4.76 -0.03 0.18
CA THR A 178 -4.91 -0.20 1.62
C THR A 178 -3.53 -0.17 2.28
N VAL A 179 -3.38 0.69 3.26
CA VAL A 179 -2.18 0.80 4.10
C VAL A 179 -2.59 0.50 5.53
N ALA A 180 -2.15 -0.64 6.06
CA ALA A 180 -2.29 -0.98 7.46
C ALA A 180 -0.99 -0.65 8.19
N ILE A 181 -1.08 0.14 9.27
CA ILE A 181 0.05 0.48 10.15
C ILE A 181 -0.37 0.01 11.53
N VAL A 182 0.10 -1.18 11.90
CA VAL A 182 -0.36 -1.86 13.13
C VAL A 182 0.83 -2.49 13.85
N ASN A 183 0.95 -2.22 15.14
CA ASN A 183 2.08 -2.70 15.96
C ASN A 183 3.45 -2.37 15.36
N LEU A 184 3.61 -1.18 14.83
CA LEU A 184 4.82 -0.70 14.14
C LEU A 184 5.17 -1.49 12.87
N GLU A 185 4.25 -2.24 12.30
CA GLU A 185 4.39 -2.86 10.98
C GLU A 185 3.53 -2.12 9.96
N VAL A 186 4.10 -1.82 8.80
CA VAL A 186 3.41 -1.26 7.64
C VAL A 186 3.16 -2.36 6.64
N MET A 187 1.91 -2.55 6.25
CA MET A 187 1.51 -3.44 5.16
C MET A 187 0.81 -2.63 4.07
N LEU A 188 1.32 -2.69 2.85
CA LEU A 188 0.75 -2.03 1.68
C LEU A 188 0.11 -3.06 0.76
N PHE A 189 -1.17 -2.85 0.46
CA PHE A 189 -1.93 -3.62 -0.52
C PHE A 189 -2.31 -2.71 -1.69
N VAL A 190 -2.17 -3.25 -2.90
CA VAL A 190 -2.66 -2.65 -4.15
C VAL A 190 -3.59 -3.66 -4.80
N ASP A 191 -4.81 -3.25 -5.14
CA ASP A 191 -5.85 -4.11 -5.70
C ASP A 191 -6.01 -5.42 -4.92
N GLN A 192 -6.11 -5.29 -3.60
CA GLN A 192 -6.24 -6.39 -2.63
C GLN A 192 -4.99 -7.28 -2.46
N ILE A 193 -3.90 -7.03 -3.19
CA ILE A 193 -2.68 -7.84 -3.16
C ILE A 193 -1.66 -7.18 -2.25
N LEU A 194 -1.08 -7.95 -1.29
CA LEU A 194 0.03 -7.48 -0.47
C LEU A 194 1.27 -7.28 -1.35
N VAL A 195 1.69 -6.03 -1.50
CA VAL A 195 2.87 -5.67 -2.30
C VAL A 195 4.09 -5.40 -1.44
N SER A 196 3.91 -5.00 -0.19
CA SER A 196 5.01 -4.76 0.75
C SER A 196 4.59 -4.90 2.20
N SER A 197 5.52 -5.40 3.02
CA SER A 197 5.47 -5.34 4.49
C SER A 197 6.85 -4.95 5.02
N PHE A 198 6.89 -4.09 6.05
CA PHE A 198 8.13 -3.63 6.69
C PHE A 198 7.82 -2.97 8.04
N GLU A 199 8.81 -2.89 8.92
CA GLU A 199 8.68 -2.17 10.18
C GLU A 199 8.66 -0.66 9.96
N VAL A 200 7.87 0.06 10.75
CA VAL A 200 7.86 1.53 10.73
C VAL A 200 9.27 2.02 11.03
N PRO A 201 9.88 2.86 10.17
CA PRO A 201 11.23 3.35 10.37
C PRO A 201 11.38 4.13 11.69
N GLU A 202 12.48 3.86 12.40
CA GLU A 202 12.82 4.62 13.61
C GLU A 202 12.87 6.12 13.32
N GLY A 203 12.54 6.94 14.31
CA GLY A 203 12.58 8.40 14.22
C GLY A 203 11.33 9.04 13.60
N LEU A 204 10.39 8.26 13.07
CA LEU A 204 9.08 8.79 12.67
C LEU A 204 8.24 9.14 13.91
N PRO A 205 7.39 10.19 13.84
CA PRO A 205 6.50 10.53 14.94
C PRO A 205 5.44 9.42 15.12
N PRO A 206 4.97 9.18 16.36
CA PRO A 206 3.93 8.19 16.63
C PRO A 206 2.55 8.58 16.07
N GLN A 207 2.39 9.85 15.72
CA GLN A 207 1.19 10.43 15.13
C GLN A 207 1.58 11.50 14.11
N GLY A 208 0.77 11.66 13.09
CA GLY A 208 0.93 12.68 12.07
C GLY A 208 -0.29 12.74 11.15
N HIS A 209 -0.18 13.52 10.11
CA HIS A 209 -1.28 13.75 9.18
C HIS A 209 -1.14 12.88 7.93
N LEU A 210 -2.28 12.49 7.37
CA LEU A 210 -2.34 11.99 5.99
C LEU A 210 -2.27 13.19 5.05
N ASN A 211 -1.39 13.11 4.07
CA ASN A 211 -1.20 14.17 3.10
C ASN A 211 -1.09 13.57 1.69
N PHE A 212 -1.75 14.21 0.75
CA PHE A 212 -1.66 13.93 -0.67
C PHE A 212 -0.86 15.04 -1.34
N GLU A 213 0.23 14.68 -2.00
CA GLU A 213 1.18 15.63 -2.59
C GLU A 213 1.19 15.48 -4.11
N GLY A 214 0.83 16.54 -4.82
CA GLY A 214 0.74 16.55 -6.28
C GLY A 214 2.05 17.00 -6.91
N HIS A 215 2.85 16.07 -7.40
CA HIS A 215 3.90 16.32 -8.40
C HIS A 215 3.39 16.05 -9.81
N SER A 216 2.40 15.17 -9.93
CA SER A 216 1.63 14.85 -11.12
C SER A 216 0.15 15.15 -10.88
N GLU A 217 -0.74 14.53 -11.63
CA GLU A 217 -2.19 14.69 -11.51
C GLU A 217 -2.84 13.38 -11.17
N PHE A 218 -3.62 13.35 -10.09
CA PHE A 218 -4.33 12.17 -9.64
C PHE A 218 -5.61 12.52 -8.85
N TRP A 219 -6.46 11.52 -8.67
CA TRP A 219 -7.72 11.60 -7.93
C TRP A 219 -7.73 10.58 -6.81
N ILE A 220 -8.33 10.95 -5.69
CA ILE A 220 -8.60 10.08 -4.53
C ILE A 220 -10.09 10.00 -4.30
N ASP A 221 -10.59 8.81 -4.02
CA ASP A 221 -11.99 8.54 -3.71
C ASP A 221 -12.12 7.48 -2.61
N ASP A 222 -13.32 7.34 -2.00
CA ASP A 222 -13.64 6.32 -0.99
C ASP A 222 -12.64 6.23 0.17
N LEU A 223 -12.13 7.38 0.66
CA LEU A 223 -11.17 7.40 1.76
C LEU A 223 -11.82 6.96 3.07
N LYS A 224 -11.23 5.97 3.70
CA LYS A 224 -11.62 5.43 5.01
C LYS A 224 -10.39 5.24 5.89
N ILE A 225 -10.45 5.76 7.11
CA ILE A 225 -9.44 5.54 8.15
C ILE A 225 -10.14 4.89 9.33
N ARG A 226 -9.62 3.75 9.78
CA ARG A 226 -10.16 2.97 10.89
C ARG A 226 -9.05 2.69 11.90
N SER A 227 -9.34 2.79 13.19
CA SER A 227 -8.46 2.23 14.21
C SER A 227 -8.76 0.74 14.38
N VAL A 228 -7.74 -0.02 14.73
CA VAL A 228 -7.83 -1.46 14.99
C VAL A 228 -7.00 -1.80 16.22
N SER A 229 -7.35 -2.86 16.95
CA SER A 229 -6.49 -3.35 18.03
C SER A 229 -5.41 -4.30 17.49
N ARG A 230 -5.70 -4.97 16.38
CA ARG A 230 -4.84 -5.96 15.77
C ARG A 230 -5.21 -6.17 14.31
N PHE A 231 -4.21 -6.44 13.48
CA PHE A 231 -4.38 -6.85 12.08
C PHE A 231 -3.40 -7.98 11.81
N GLU A 232 -3.89 -9.16 11.53
CA GLU A 232 -3.07 -10.36 11.43
C GLU A 232 -3.54 -11.29 10.31
N ARG A 233 -2.61 -12.08 9.80
CA ARG A 233 -2.89 -13.10 8.82
C ARG A 233 -3.72 -14.22 9.44
N LEU A 234 -4.75 -14.66 8.72
CA LEU A 234 -5.52 -15.85 9.04
C LEU A 234 -4.65 -17.11 8.80
N GLU A 235 -4.70 -18.04 9.74
CA GLU A 235 -4.00 -19.33 9.64
C GLU A 235 -4.66 -20.29 8.65
#